data_2ffc934bc572fd1eb49f083e3a9866f8
#
_entry.id   2ffc934bc572fd1eb49f083e3a9866f8
#
_cell.length_a   1.000
_cell.length_b   1.000
_cell.length_c   1.000
_cell.angle_alpha   90.00
_cell.angle_beta   90.00
_cell.angle_gamma   90.00
#
_symmetry.space_group_name_H-M   'P 1'
#
loop_
_entity.id
_entity.type
_entity.pdbx_description
1 polymer ?
#
loop_
_entity_poly.entity_id
_entity_poly.type
_entity_poly.pdbx_seq_one_letter_code
_entity_poly.pdbx_strand_id
1 'polypeptide(L)'
;MGMETFYEVIRRQGITRRSFTKFCSLTAASLGLGSSAASEMAHALETKPRIPVIWMHGLECTCCSESFIRSAHPLVKDVVLSMISLDYDDTIMAAAGHQADAILQETREKYKGQYILAVEGNPPLNEDGMFCIDGGRPFVEKLKEMAEDAMAVIAWGACASWGCVQAAKPNPTQATPIDKVIKNKPIIKVPGCPPIAEVMTGVVTFVTTFGRLPELDRQGRPKMFYSQRIHDKCYRRPHFDAGQFVEEWDDEGAKKGHCLYKMGCKGPTTYNACSTVRWRSEEHTSELQSQFRISYAVF
;
A
#
# COMPACT_ATOMS: atom_id res chain seq x y z
N MET A 1 -6.26 -9.65 28.39
CA MET A 1 -5.00 -10.24 27.89
C MET A 1 -4.29 -9.17 27.09
N GLY A 2 -3.03 -8.84 27.41
CA GLY A 2 -2.25 -7.89 26.62
C GLY A 2 -1.99 -8.43 25.22
N MET A 3 -1.92 -7.54 24.21
CA MET A 3 -1.54 -7.94 22.84
C MET A 3 -0.08 -8.44 22.85
N GLU A 4 0.16 -9.58 22.19
CA GLU A 4 1.49 -10.14 22.02
C GLU A 4 2.37 -9.23 21.15
N THR A 5 3.67 -9.21 21.44
CA THR A 5 4.68 -8.55 20.59
C THR A 5 5.02 -9.44 19.39
N PHE A 6 5.56 -8.82 18.31
CA PHE A 6 6.09 -9.58 17.17
C PHE A 6 7.09 -10.66 17.61
N TYR A 7 8.00 -10.32 18.50
CA TYR A 7 9.05 -11.23 18.94
C TYR A 7 8.49 -12.45 19.71
N GLU A 8 7.46 -12.27 20.54
CA GLU A 8 6.79 -13.39 21.22
C GLU A 8 6.15 -14.35 20.23
N VAL A 9 5.48 -13.82 19.18
CA VAL A 9 4.86 -14.65 18.15
C VAL A 9 5.88 -15.47 17.38
N ILE A 10 6.96 -14.85 16.88
CA ILE A 10 7.97 -15.57 16.10
C ILE A 10 8.77 -16.58 16.94
N ARG A 11 9.00 -16.29 18.21
CA ARG A 11 9.63 -17.27 19.14
C ARG A 11 8.78 -18.52 19.28
N ARG A 12 7.48 -18.38 19.42
CA ARG A 12 6.54 -19.52 19.47
C ARG A 12 6.56 -20.34 18.18
N GLN A 13 6.84 -19.70 17.04
CA GLN A 13 7.02 -20.36 15.74
C GLN A 13 8.41 -21.00 15.56
N GLY A 14 9.29 -20.96 16.58
CA GLY A 14 10.61 -21.56 16.53
C GLY A 14 11.70 -20.72 15.84
N ILE A 15 11.42 -19.45 15.53
CA ILE A 15 12.39 -18.55 14.91
C ILE A 15 13.43 -18.12 15.94
N THR A 16 14.72 -18.28 15.58
CA THR A 16 15.83 -17.94 16.47
C THR A 16 16.07 -16.44 16.55
N ARG A 17 16.66 -15.94 17.64
CA ARG A 17 17.04 -14.53 17.79
C ARG A 17 17.97 -14.04 16.66
N ARG A 18 18.87 -14.89 16.18
CA ARG A 18 19.76 -14.59 15.05
C ARG A 18 18.98 -14.34 13.75
N SER A 19 17.99 -15.18 13.48
CA SER A 19 17.10 -15.04 12.32
C SER A 19 16.26 -13.77 12.42
N PHE A 20 15.75 -13.46 13.61
CA PHE A 20 15.03 -12.22 13.89
C PHE A 20 15.90 -10.98 13.65
N THR A 21 17.12 -10.93 14.18
CA THR A 21 18.02 -9.80 13.96
C THR A 21 18.39 -9.63 12.48
N LYS A 22 18.60 -10.78 11.77
CA LYS A 22 18.82 -10.75 10.31
C LYS A 22 17.60 -10.19 9.57
N PHE A 23 16.40 -10.59 9.95
CA PHE A 23 15.15 -10.03 9.41
C PHE A 23 15.09 -8.51 9.59
N CYS A 24 15.32 -7.99 10.81
CA CYS A 24 15.32 -6.54 11.07
C CYS A 24 16.37 -5.80 10.23
N SER A 25 17.57 -6.36 10.07
CA SER A 25 18.62 -5.76 9.26
C SER A 25 18.27 -5.72 7.76
N LEU A 26 17.74 -6.79 7.22
CA LEU A 26 17.31 -6.86 5.82
C LEU A 26 16.13 -5.93 5.54
N THR A 27 15.18 -5.88 6.46
CA THR A 27 14.01 -4.98 6.33
C THR A 27 14.42 -3.52 6.44
N ALA A 28 15.30 -3.14 7.37
CA ALA A 28 15.83 -1.79 7.44
C ALA A 28 16.55 -1.39 6.14
N ALA A 29 17.36 -2.30 5.59
CA ALA A 29 18.05 -2.08 4.32
C ALA A 29 17.08 -1.94 3.14
N SER A 30 16.02 -2.77 3.07
CA SER A 30 15.00 -2.68 2.02
C SER A 30 14.21 -1.37 2.06
N LEU A 31 14.06 -0.79 3.24
CA LEU A 31 13.43 0.53 3.45
C LEU A 31 14.41 1.70 3.21
N GLY A 32 15.65 1.43 2.84
CA GLY A 32 16.68 2.45 2.64
C GLY A 32 17.12 3.16 3.93
N LEU A 33 16.91 2.52 5.09
CA LEU A 33 17.25 3.07 6.40
C LEU A 33 18.68 2.69 6.81
N GLY A 34 19.31 3.55 7.60
CA GLY A 34 20.67 3.31 8.10
C GLY A 34 20.76 2.14 9.11
N SER A 35 21.98 1.72 9.43
CA SER A 35 22.23 0.56 10.32
C SER A 35 21.66 0.72 11.74
N SER A 36 21.55 1.95 12.26
CA SER A 36 20.89 2.22 13.55
C SER A 36 19.41 1.84 13.56
N ALA A 37 18.73 1.97 12.42
CA ALA A 37 17.31 1.63 12.32
C ALA A 37 17.04 0.14 12.50
N ALA A 38 17.98 -0.74 12.16
CA ALA A 38 17.83 -2.17 12.39
C ALA A 38 17.75 -2.52 13.89
N SER A 39 18.54 -1.84 14.71
CA SER A 39 18.52 -2.02 16.18
C SER A 39 17.25 -1.43 16.80
N GLU A 40 16.85 -0.24 16.33
CA GLU A 40 15.59 0.40 16.77
C GLU A 40 14.38 -0.47 16.40
N MET A 41 14.39 -1.02 15.18
CA MET A 41 13.36 -1.97 14.72
C MET A 41 13.32 -3.23 15.59
N ALA A 42 14.47 -3.84 15.88
CA ALA A 42 14.51 -5.02 16.73
C ALA A 42 13.95 -4.73 18.12
N HIS A 43 14.35 -3.61 18.73
CA HIS A 43 13.84 -3.20 20.04
C HIS A 43 12.32 -2.94 20.01
N ALA A 44 11.83 -2.24 18.99
CA ALA A 44 10.40 -1.96 18.86
C ALA A 44 9.56 -3.24 18.72
N LEU A 45 10.01 -4.16 17.87
CA LEU A 45 9.34 -5.44 17.63
C LEU A 45 9.44 -6.43 18.81
N GLU A 46 10.43 -6.26 19.70
CA GLU A 46 10.53 -7.00 20.96
C GLU A 46 9.60 -6.46 22.07
N THR A 47 9.33 -5.16 22.05
CA THR A 47 8.69 -4.49 23.21
C THR A 47 7.29 -3.97 22.95
N LYS A 48 6.96 -3.59 21.71
CA LYS A 48 5.66 -3.03 21.38
C LYS A 48 4.66 -4.12 20.98
N PRO A 49 3.39 -3.99 21.41
CA PRO A 49 2.34 -4.87 20.94
C PRO A 49 2.09 -4.67 19.43
N ARG A 50 1.55 -5.69 18.77
CA ARG A 50 1.13 -5.60 17.37
C ARG A 50 0.05 -4.55 17.20
N ILE A 51 0.15 -3.73 16.14
CA ILE A 51 -0.85 -2.71 15.87
C ILE A 51 -2.07 -3.37 15.21
N PRO A 52 -3.29 -3.13 15.72
CA PRO A 52 -4.53 -3.58 15.09
C PRO A 52 -4.73 -2.89 13.74
N VAL A 53 -5.20 -3.63 12.75
CA VAL A 53 -5.50 -3.13 11.41
C VAL A 53 -6.92 -3.54 11.04
N ILE A 54 -7.70 -2.56 10.63
CA ILE A 54 -9.00 -2.72 9.97
C ILE A 54 -8.78 -2.41 8.49
N TRP A 55 -9.02 -3.39 7.62
CA TRP A 55 -8.91 -3.22 6.16
C TRP A 55 -10.30 -3.21 5.56
N MET A 56 -10.65 -2.10 4.91
CA MET A 56 -11.97 -1.90 4.32
C MET A 56 -11.88 -1.78 2.80
N HIS A 57 -12.88 -2.31 2.12
CA HIS A 57 -12.99 -2.38 0.67
C HIS A 57 -14.18 -1.56 0.16
N GLY A 58 -13.90 -0.56 -0.69
CA GLY A 58 -14.90 0.27 -1.36
C GLY A 58 -15.10 -0.14 -2.82
N LEU A 59 -15.30 0.83 -3.72
CA LEU A 59 -15.28 0.55 -5.16
C LEU A 59 -13.86 0.23 -5.61
N GLU A 60 -13.58 -1.04 -5.90
CA GLU A 60 -12.23 -1.53 -6.16
C GLU A 60 -12.24 -2.81 -7.01
N CYS A 61 -11.07 -3.41 -7.21
CA CYS A 61 -10.86 -4.64 -7.98
C CYS A 61 -10.03 -5.69 -7.23
N THR A 62 -9.84 -5.55 -5.92
CA THR A 62 -9.06 -6.41 -5.02
C THR A 62 -7.56 -6.52 -5.37
N CYS A 63 -7.09 -5.80 -6.40
CA CYS A 63 -5.70 -5.92 -6.86
C CYS A 63 -4.68 -5.39 -5.84
N CYS A 64 -5.04 -4.47 -4.93
CA CYS A 64 -4.10 -4.01 -3.91
C CYS A 64 -3.89 -5.09 -2.87
N SER A 65 -4.93 -5.75 -2.39
CA SER A 65 -4.84 -6.92 -1.53
C SER A 65 -4.05 -8.04 -2.19
N GLU A 66 -4.31 -8.34 -3.47
CA GLU A 66 -3.56 -9.33 -4.23
C GLU A 66 -2.07 -8.95 -4.36
N SER A 67 -1.76 -7.67 -4.61
CA SER A 67 -0.39 -7.19 -4.63
C SER A 67 0.28 -7.36 -3.26
N PHE A 68 -0.40 -6.98 -2.20
CA PHE A 68 0.11 -7.08 -0.83
C PHE A 68 0.53 -8.51 -0.48
N ILE A 69 -0.31 -9.51 -0.80
CA ILE A 69 0.01 -10.93 -0.53
C ILE A 69 1.16 -11.49 -1.38
N ARG A 70 1.58 -10.79 -2.44
CA ARG A 70 2.70 -11.18 -3.31
C ARG A 70 4.04 -10.61 -2.88
N SER A 71 4.13 -9.88 -1.76
CA SER A 71 5.39 -9.34 -1.27
C SER A 71 6.42 -10.44 -1.04
N ALA A 72 7.60 -10.25 -1.63
CA ALA A 72 8.72 -11.16 -1.49
C ALA A 72 9.56 -10.86 -0.24
N HIS A 73 9.62 -9.58 0.18
CA HIS A 73 10.35 -9.19 1.39
C HIS A 73 9.86 -7.85 1.95
N PRO A 74 9.35 -7.80 3.20
CA PRO A 74 9.02 -8.97 4.03
C PRO A 74 7.88 -9.80 3.42
N LEU A 75 7.88 -11.10 3.67
CA LEU A 75 6.79 -11.96 3.21
C LEU A 75 5.49 -11.54 3.90
N VAL A 76 4.38 -11.57 3.18
CA VAL A 76 3.07 -11.18 3.73
C VAL A 76 2.70 -11.99 4.97
N LYS A 77 3.06 -13.27 5.02
CA LYS A 77 2.83 -14.10 6.22
C LYS A 77 3.52 -13.54 7.47
N ASP A 78 4.74 -12.97 7.31
CA ASP A 78 5.49 -12.40 8.43
C ASP A 78 4.84 -11.06 8.87
N VAL A 79 4.28 -10.30 7.92
CA VAL A 79 3.55 -9.07 8.21
C VAL A 79 2.22 -9.37 8.90
N VAL A 80 1.34 -10.14 8.26
CA VAL A 80 -0.03 -10.39 8.72
C VAL A 80 -0.07 -11.24 9.98
N LEU A 81 0.72 -12.31 10.05
CA LEU A 81 0.68 -13.23 11.19
C LEU A 81 1.52 -12.77 12.38
N SER A 82 2.46 -11.84 12.18
CA SER A 82 3.43 -11.53 13.22
C SER A 82 3.58 -10.02 13.51
N MET A 83 3.60 -9.15 12.49
CA MET A 83 3.90 -7.72 12.69
C MET A 83 2.68 -6.88 13.01
N ILE A 84 1.54 -7.17 12.40
CA ILE A 84 0.26 -6.51 12.64
C ILE A 84 -0.72 -7.49 13.30
N SER A 85 -1.81 -6.97 13.81
CA SER A 85 -3.02 -7.75 14.09
C SER A 85 -4.04 -7.36 13.03
N LEU A 86 -4.22 -8.18 11.99
CA LEU A 86 -5.27 -7.95 11.00
C LEU A 86 -6.57 -8.44 11.59
N ASP A 87 -7.29 -7.53 12.26
CA ASP A 87 -8.48 -7.86 13.03
C ASP A 87 -9.76 -7.87 12.17
N TYR A 88 -9.75 -7.11 11.07
CA TYR A 88 -10.85 -7.09 10.12
C TYR A 88 -10.33 -6.95 8.69
N ASP A 89 -10.81 -7.79 7.81
CA ASP A 89 -10.65 -7.73 6.35
C ASP A 89 -11.75 -8.57 5.72
N ASP A 90 -12.74 -7.94 5.11
CA ASP A 90 -13.94 -8.58 4.60
C ASP A 90 -13.69 -9.47 3.38
N THR A 91 -12.52 -9.40 2.74
CA THR A 91 -12.17 -10.24 1.59
C THR A 91 -11.47 -11.54 1.96
N ILE A 92 -10.70 -11.57 3.07
CA ILE A 92 -9.88 -12.73 3.45
C ILE A 92 -10.19 -13.31 4.84
N MET A 93 -11.04 -12.66 5.63
CA MET A 93 -11.46 -13.18 6.93
C MET A 93 -12.43 -14.35 6.79
N ALA A 94 -12.45 -15.25 7.79
CA ALA A 94 -13.35 -16.38 7.80
C ALA A 94 -14.80 -16.02 8.21
N ALA A 95 -14.98 -14.93 8.95
CA ALA A 95 -16.30 -14.46 9.36
C ALA A 95 -17.05 -13.82 8.19
N ALA A 96 -18.40 -13.90 8.19
CA ALA A 96 -19.25 -13.32 7.18
C ALA A 96 -20.54 -12.77 7.79
N GLY A 97 -21.22 -11.86 7.07
CA GLY A 97 -22.51 -11.27 7.46
C GLY A 97 -22.46 -10.59 8.83
N HIS A 98 -23.44 -10.82 9.66
CA HIS A 98 -23.55 -10.20 11.01
C HIS A 98 -22.33 -10.48 11.89
N GLN A 99 -21.64 -11.61 11.72
CA GLN A 99 -20.44 -11.92 12.48
C GLN A 99 -19.28 -11.00 12.07
N ALA A 100 -19.10 -10.72 10.79
CA ALA A 100 -18.09 -9.79 10.29
C ALA A 100 -18.36 -8.36 10.79
N ASP A 101 -19.63 -7.91 10.71
CA ASP A 101 -20.01 -6.59 11.24
C ASP A 101 -19.77 -6.48 12.76
N ALA A 102 -20.09 -7.52 13.52
CA ALA A 102 -19.83 -7.54 14.96
C ALA A 102 -18.33 -7.41 15.25
N ILE A 103 -17.48 -8.16 14.53
CA ILE A 103 -16.01 -8.09 14.67
C ILE A 103 -15.49 -6.67 14.35
N LEU A 104 -16.02 -6.04 13.29
CA LEU A 104 -15.63 -4.66 12.93
C LEU A 104 -15.91 -3.68 14.09
N GLN A 105 -17.11 -3.74 14.67
CA GLN A 105 -17.50 -2.86 15.78
C GLN A 105 -16.72 -3.19 17.06
N GLU A 106 -16.57 -4.45 17.42
CA GLU A 106 -15.77 -4.87 18.58
C GLU A 106 -14.31 -4.41 18.44
N THR A 107 -13.72 -4.53 17.25
CA THR A 107 -12.34 -4.09 16.98
C THR A 107 -12.22 -2.57 17.14
N ARG A 108 -13.17 -1.81 16.58
CA ARG A 108 -13.23 -0.35 16.73
C ARG A 108 -13.30 0.09 18.18
N GLU A 109 -14.24 -0.48 18.94
CA GLU A 109 -14.43 -0.13 20.35
C GLU A 109 -13.22 -0.49 21.21
N LYS A 110 -12.70 -1.70 21.02
CA LYS A 110 -11.58 -2.25 21.78
C LYS A 110 -10.28 -1.48 21.55
N TYR A 111 -10.04 -1.04 20.32
CA TYR A 111 -8.79 -0.40 19.93
C TYR A 111 -8.97 1.06 19.51
N LYS A 112 -9.95 1.74 20.05
CA LYS A 112 -10.23 3.14 19.76
C LYS A 112 -8.98 4.03 19.87
N GLY A 113 -8.65 4.75 18.81
CA GLY A 113 -7.46 5.60 18.71
C GLY A 113 -6.13 4.85 18.55
N GLN A 114 -6.13 3.51 18.42
CA GLN A 114 -4.92 2.70 18.39
C GLN A 114 -4.79 1.86 17.11
N TYR A 115 -5.83 1.73 16.33
CA TYR A 115 -5.79 0.94 15.08
C TYR A 115 -5.47 1.80 13.85
N ILE A 116 -4.90 1.14 12.85
CA ILE A 116 -4.73 1.70 11.51
C ILE A 116 -5.93 1.29 10.67
N LEU A 117 -6.53 2.28 10.00
CA LEU A 117 -7.54 2.03 8.98
C LEU A 117 -6.88 1.94 7.62
N ALA A 118 -6.84 0.75 7.03
CA ALA A 118 -6.40 0.51 5.67
C ALA A 118 -7.62 0.53 4.74
N VAL A 119 -7.57 1.31 3.68
CA VAL A 119 -8.70 1.48 2.76
C VAL A 119 -8.25 1.15 1.34
N GLU A 120 -8.86 0.14 0.75
CA GLU A 120 -8.77 -0.19 -0.67
C GLU A 120 -10.03 0.28 -1.40
N GLY A 121 -9.87 0.85 -2.60
CA GLY A 121 -11.01 1.41 -3.32
C GLY A 121 -11.45 2.79 -2.83
N ASN A 122 -12.58 3.24 -3.32
CA ASN A 122 -13.09 4.58 -3.03
C ASN A 122 -14.61 4.59 -2.77
N PRO A 123 -15.10 5.57 -2.01
CA PRO A 123 -16.54 5.73 -1.79
C PRO A 123 -17.21 6.42 -2.98
N PRO A 124 -18.39 5.95 -3.43
CA PRO A 124 -19.31 6.73 -4.24
C PRO A 124 -20.05 7.73 -3.34
N LEU A 125 -20.41 8.90 -3.88
CA LEU A 125 -21.16 9.91 -3.15
C LEU A 125 -22.58 10.13 -3.69
N ASN A 126 -22.83 9.72 -4.94
CA ASN A 126 -24.16 9.88 -5.53
C ASN A 126 -25.17 8.96 -4.82
N GLU A 127 -26.43 9.41 -4.74
CA GLU A 127 -27.53 8.71 -4.08
C GLU A 127 -27.15 8.21 -2.67
N ASP A 128 -26.56 9.12 -1.87
CA ASP A 128 -26.13 8.87 -0.48
C ASP A 128 -25.16 7.67 -0.36
N GLY A 129 -24.42 7.37 -1.41
CA GLY A 129 -23.44 6.29 -1.41
C GLY A 129 -23.97 4.90 -1.71
N MET A 130 -25.22 4.78 -2.16
CA MET A 130 -25.90 3.51 -2.40
C MET A 130 -25.26 2.62 -3.47
N PHE A 131 -24.31 3.15 -4.26
CA PHE A 131 -23.56 2.35 -5.24
C PHE A 131 -22.48 1.45 -4.63
N CYS A 132 -22.23 1.53 -3.33
CA CYS A 132 -21.33 0.65 -2.61
C CYS A 132 -21.90 0.38 -1.21
N ILE A 133 -22.51 -0.79 -1.03
CA ILE A 133 -23.15 -1.22 0.21
C ILE A 133 -22.32 -2.33 0.85
N ASP A 134 -22.01 -2.15 2.11
CA ASP A 134 -21.32 -3.13 2.94
C ASP A 134 -22.15 -3.39 4.22
N GLY A 135 -22.53 -4.64 4.45
CA GLY A 135 -23.35 -5.04 5.60
C GLY A 135 -24.69 -4.29 5.68
N GLY A 136 -25.29 -3.94 4.53
CA GLY A 136 -26.57 -3.23 4.45
C GLY A 136 -26.47 -1.72 4.68
N ARG A 137 -25.28 -1.16 4.83
CA ARG A 137 -25.01 0.28 5.00
C ARG A 137 -24.13 0.82 3.87
N PRO A 138 -24.31 2.09 3.46
CA PRO A 138 -23.39 2.71 2.52
C PRO A 138 -21.93 2.67 3.04
N PHE A 139 -21.01 2.24 2.18
CA PHE A 139 -19.58 2.18 2.52
C PHE A 139 -19.04 3.52 3.01
N VAL A 140 -19.47 4.63 2.42
CA VAL A 140 -19.06 5.99 2.80
C VAL A 140 -19.39 6.33 4.26
N GLU A 141 -20.48 5.84 4.79
CA GLU A 141 -20.86 6.04 6.20
C GLU A 141 -19.96 5.21 7.13
N LYS A 142 -19.80 3.92 6.85
CA LYS A 142 -18.88 3.04 7.61
C LYS A 142 -17.45 3.57 7.58
N LEU A 143 -16.99 4.04 6.41
CA LEU A 143 -15.67 4.63 6.25
C LEU A 143 -15.46 5.85 7.15
N LYS A 144 -16.42 6.77 7.21
CA LYS A 144 -16.35 7.94 8.09
C LYS A 144 -16.30 7.53 9.56
N GLU A 145 -17.18 6.61 9.93
CA GLU A 145 -17.28 6.09 11.29
C GLU A 145 -15.98 5.43 11.76
N MET A 146 -15.39 4.55 10.94
CA MET A 146 -14.12 3.91 11.28
C MET A 146 -12.96 4.91 11.28
N ALA A 147 -12.98 5.89 10.40
CA ALA A 147 -11.91 6.90 10.36
C ALA A 147 -11.90 7.80 11.60
N GLU A 148 -13.04 8.07 12.23
CA GLU A 148 -13.09 8.92 13.45
C GLU A 148 -12.25 8.37 14.59
N ASP A 149 -12.21 7.07 14.74
CA ASP A 149 -11.53 6.39 15.85
C ASP A 149 -10.17 5.80 15.45
N ALA A 150 -9.77 5.92 14.18
CA ALA A 150 -8.47 5.44 13.72
C ALA A 150 -7.31 6.33 14.20
N MET A 151 -6.14 5.73 14.45
CA MET A 151 -4.88 6.44 14.69
C MET A 151 -4.38 7.13 13.42
N ALA A 152 -4.44 6.42 12.31
CA ALA A 152 -4.05 6.89 10.98
C ALA A 152 -4.79 6.10 9.91
N VAL A 153 -4.85 6.65 8.70
CA VAL A 153 -5.48 6.00 7.54
C VAL A 153 -4.42 5.73 6.47
N ILE A 154 -4.45 4.56 5.87
CA ILE A 154 -3.64 4.22 4.70
C ILE A 154 -4.58 4.07 3.49
N ALA A 155 -4.34 4.85 2.46
CA ALA A 155 -5.06 4.79 1.18
C ALA A 155 -4.31 3.87 0.22
N TRP A 156 -4.77 2.64 0.09
CA TRP A 156 -4.17 1.68 -0.84
C TRP A 156 -4.60 1.92 -2.27
N GLY A 157 -3.62 1.99 -3.13
CA GLY A 157 -3.82 2.10 -4.57
C GLY A 157 -4.26 3.46 -5.07
N ALA A 158 -4.36 3.56 -6.40
CA ALA A 158 -4.81 4.77 -7.08
C ALA A 158 -6.29 5.07 -6.80
N CYS A 159 -7.12 4.06 -6.54
CA CYS A 159 -8.54 4.23 -6.25
C CYS A 159 -8.74 5.03 -4.96
N ALA A 160 -8.22 4.58 -3.84
CA ALA A 160 -8.33 5.28 -2.56
C ALA A 160 -7.60 6.63 -2.58
N SER A 161 -6.42 6.70 -3.24
CA SER A 161 -5.57 7.88 -3.24
C SER A 161 -6.09 9.01 -4.15
N TRP A 162 -6.62 8.68 -5.35
CA TRP A 162 -6.90 9.62 -6.42
C TRP A 162 -8.26 9.44 -7.11
N GLY A 163 -9.00 8.37 -6.82
CA GLY A 163 -10.27 8.04 -7.47
C GLY A 163 -10.16 7.06 -8.63
N CYS A 164 -9.05 7.06 -9.36
CA CYS A 164 -8.73 6.11 -10.44
C CYS A 164 -9.82 6.00 -11.52
N VAL A 165 -10.01 4.78 -12.07
CA VAL A 165 -10.97 4.50 -13.16
C VAL A 165 -12.41 4.82 -12.74
N GLN A 166 -12.77 4.53 -11.51
CA GLN A 166 -14.13 4.76 -11.00
C GLN A 166 -14.51 6.25 -11.01
N ALA A 167 -13.54 7.14 -10.74
CA ALA A 167 -13.74 8.58 -10.74
C ALA A 167 -13.55 9.22 -12.13
N ALA A 168 -13.20 8.44 -13.16
CA ALA A 168 -13.07 8.95 -14.52
C ALA A 168 -14.43 9.38 -15.07
N LYS A 169 -14.42 10.45 -15.92
CA LYS A 169 -15.66 10.96 -16.54
C LYS A 169 -16.31 9.89 -17.44
N PRO A 170 -17.62 9.75 -17.36
CA PRO A 170 -18.64 10.64 -16.80
C PRO A 170 -18.87 10.51 -15.27
N ASN A 171 -18.28 9.54 -14.57
CA ASN A 171 -18.38 9.31 -13.12
C ASN A 171 -19.82 9.40 -12.57
N PRO A 172 -20.74 8.54 -13.01
CA PRO A 172 -22.13 8.62 -12.59
C PRO A 172 -22.34 8.34 -11.10
N THR A 173 -21.45 7.59 -10.47
CA THR A 173 -21.52 7.28 -9.04
C THR A 173 -20.93 8.38 -8.15
N GLN A 174 -20.26 9.37 -8.72
CA GLN A 174 -19.47 10.36 -8.00
C GLN A 174 -18.43 9.71 -7.08
N ALA A 175 -17.79 8.65 -7.59
CA ALA A 175 -16.67 8.00 -6.91
C ALA A 175 -15.56 9.03 -6.65
N THR A 176 -15.01 9.04 -5.43
CA THR A 176 -14.08 10.09 -5.00
C THR A 176 -12.94 9.54 -4.17
N PRO A 177 -11.73 10.14 -4.19
CA PRO A 177 -10.65 9.75 -3.29
C PRO A 177 -11.07 9.90 -1.83
N ILE A 178 -10.53 9.04 -0.95
CA ILE A 178 -10.94 9.02 0.46
C ILE A 178 -10.61 10.30 1.21
N ASP A 179 -9.60 11.07 0.81
CA ASP A 179 -9.23 12.35 1.41
C ASP A 179 -10.28 13.47 1.15
N LYS A 180 -11.21 13.26 0.23
CA LYS A 180 -12.37 14.14 0.06
C LYS A 180 -13.43 13.90 1.14
N VAL A 181 -13.46 12.72 1.71
CA VAL A 181 -14.42 12.28 2.73
C VAL A 181 -13.82 12.38 4.13
N ILE A 182 -12.59 11.90 4.32
CA ILE A 182 -11.87 11.92 5.59
C ILE A 182 -11.02 13.19 5.65
N LYS A 183 -11.32 14.10 6.59
CA LYS A 183 -10.63 15.40 6.70
C LYS A 183 -9.72 15.54 7.93
N ASN A 184 -10.06 14.87 9.02
CA ASN A 184 -9.48 15.13 10.32
C ASN A 184 -8.47 14.07 10.76
N LYS A 185 -7.95 13.28 9.82
CA LYS A 185 -6.99 12.21 10.09
C LYS A 185 -5.80 12.29 9.15
N PRO A 186 -4.61 11.92 9.60
CA PRO A 186 -3.48 11.79 8.71
C PRO A 186 -3.71 10.62 7.74
N ILE A 187 -3.53 10.87 6.45
CA ILE A 187 -3.71 9.87 5.39
C ILE A 187 -2.36 9.63 4.71
N ILE A 188 -1.91 8.38 4.73
CA ILE A 188 -0.75 7.92 3.95
C ILE A 188 -1.26 7.41 2.62
N LYS A 189 -0.97 8.10 1.54
CA LYS A 189 -1.35 7.67 0.18
C LYS A 189 -0.28 6.79 -0.42
N VAL A 190 -0.65 5.59 -0.84
CA VAL A 190 0.23 4.62 -1.49
C VAL A 190 -0.32 4.30 -2.88
N PRO A 191 -0.16 5.25 -3.84
CA PRO A 191 -0.73 5.09 -5.18
C PRO A 191 0.00 4.03 -6.01
N GLY A 192 -0.75 3.45 -6.93
CA GLY A 192 -0.39 2.42 -7.88
C GLY A 192 -1.64 1.66 -8.26
N CYS A 193 -1.64 0.91 -9.36
CA CYS A 193 -2.79 0.11 -9.76
C CYS A 193 -2.34 -1.28 -10.23
N PRO A 194 -2.07 -2.16 -9.26
CA PRO A 194 -1.92 -1.94 -7.81
C PRO A 194 -0.58 -1.28 -7.43
N PRO A 195 -0.39 -0.86 -6.16
CA PRO A 195 0.92 -0.46 -5.65
C PRO A 195 1.89 -1.65 -5.65
N ILE A 196 3.18 -1.34 -5.60
CA ILE A 196 4.23 -2.36 -5.47
C ILE A 196 4.08 -3.05 -4.12
N ALA A 197 4.11 -4.38 -4.10
CA ALA A 197 3.92 -5.19 -2.91
C ALA A 197 4.89 -4.81 -1.76
N GLU A 198 6.18 -4.65 -2.08
CA GLU A 198 7.22 -4.26 -1.12
C GLU A 198 7.06 -2.82 -0.61
N VAL A 199 6.44 -1.94 -1.39
CA VAL A 199 6.09 -0.59 -0.93
C VAL A 199 4.95 -0.66 0.09
N MET A 200 3.93 -1.48 -0.16
CA MET A 200 2.81 -1.66 0.76
C MET A 200 3.29 -2.27 2.09
N THR A 201 3.99 -3.39 2.03
CA THR A 201 4.55 -4.04 3.24
C THR A 201 5.57 -3.15 3.94
N GLY A 202 6.36 -2.38 3.19
CA GLY A 202 7.32 -1.42 3.73
C GLY A 202 6.66 -0.28 4.52
N VAL A 203 5.55 0.27 4.03
CA VAL A 203 4.77 1.29 4.74
C VAL A 203 4.19 0.74 6.03
N VAL A 204 3.55 -0.44 5.98
CA VAL A 204 3.01 -1.11 7.17
C VAL A 204 4.13 -1.36 8.18
N THR A 205 5.24 -1.96 7.74
CA THR A 205 6.40 -2.24 8.59
C THR A 205 6.96 -0.97 9.24
N PHE A 206 7.06 0.13 8.48
CA PHE A 206 7.53 1.39 9.04
C PHE A 206 6.62 1.90 10.15
N VAL A 207 5.30 1.97 9.91
CA VAL A 207 4.35 2.49 10.89
C VAL A 207 4.29 1.62 12.13
N THR A 208 4.27 0.29 11.95
CA THR A 208 4.22 -0.67 13.08
C THR A 208 5.50 -0.64 13.92
N THR A 209 6.65 -0.52 13.27
CA THR A 209 7.94 -0.52 13.96
C THR A 209 8.18 0.79 14.73
N PHE A 210 8.04 1.90 14.04
CA PHE A 210 8.40 3.20 14.61
C PHE A 210 7.25 3.88 15.36
N GLY A 211 6.00 3.43 15.18
CA GLY A 211 4.82 4.03 15.82
C GLY A 211 4.55 5.47 15.38
N ARG A 212 5.06 5.85 14.21
CA ARG A 212 4.89 7.18 13.62
C ARG A 212 4.72 7.08 12.12
N LEU A 213 4.18 8.14 11.53
CA LEU A 213 4.03 8.22 10.07
C LEU A 213 5.39 8.39 9.40
N PRO A 214 5.60 7.81 8.19
CA PRO A 214 6.75 8.14 7.36
C PRO A 214 6.69 9.61 6.93
N GLU A 215 7.82 10.16 6.53
CA GLU A 215 7.84 11.50 5.95
C GLU A 215 7.04 11.50 4.64
N LEU A 216 6.05 12.37 4.54
CA LEU A 216 5.15 12.47 3.39
C LEU A 216 5.55 13.65 2.50
N ASP A 217 5.30 13.50 1.20
CA ASP A 217 5.36 14.61 0.25
C ASP A 217 4.07 15.47 0.30
N ARG A 218 4.02 16.52 -0.54
CA ARG A 218 2.87 17.43 -0.61
C ARG A 218 1.56 16.74 -1.04
N GLN A 219 1.65 15.55 -1.63
CA GLN A 219 0.49 14.75 -2.06
C GLN A 219 0.10 13.68 -1.04
N GLY A 220 0.80 13.59 0.10
CA GLY A 220 0.55 12.60 1.13
C GLY A 220 1.20 11.24 0.87
N ARG A 221 2.19 11.15 -0.05
CA ARG A 221 2.89 9.90 -0.37
C ARG A 221 4.17 9.77 0.44
N PRO A 222 4.55 8.56 0.90
CA PRO A 222 5.82 8.33 1.60
C PRO A 222 7.03 8.69 0.72
N LYS A 223 7.81 9.69 1.13
CA LYS A 223 8.99 10.14 0.37
C LYS A 223 10.00 9.02 0.13
N MET A 224 10.14 8.08 1.06
CA MET A 224 11.05 6.96 0.92
C MET A 224 10.81 6.12 -0.34
N PHE A 225 9.57 6.13 -0.89
CA PHE A 225 9.21 5.37 -2.10
C PHE A 225 8.83 6.26 -3.28
N TYR A 226 8.39 7.51 -3.04
CA TYR A 226 7.80 8.36 -4.08
C TYR A 226 8.56 9.67 -4.31
N SER A 227 9.82 9.80 -3.83
CA SER A 227 10.62 11.01 -4.03
C SER A 227 11.37 11.05 -5.36
N GLN A 228 11.56 9.90 -6.02
CA GLN A 228 12.32 9.80 -7.26
C GLN A 228 11.43 9.41 -8.43
N ARG A 229 11.70 9.97 -9.62
CA ARG A 229 11.01 9.55 -10.85
C ARG A 229 11.56 8.20 -11.32
N ILE A 230 10.71 7.41 -11.92
CA ILE A 230 11.09 6.11 -12.51
C ILE A 230 12.24 6.30 -13.51
N HIS A 231 12.13 7.30 -14.38
CA HIS A 231 13.12 7.60 -15.41
C HIS A 231 14.54 7.84 -14.85
N ASP A 232 14.67 8.49 -13.69
CA ASP A 232 15.97 8.86 -13.11
C ASP A 232 16.80 7.64 -12.67
N LYS A 233 16.14 6.52 -12.39
CA LYS A 233 16.76 5.27 -11.92
C LYS A 233 16.46 4.07 -12.83
N CYS A 234 15.88 4.32 -14.00
CA CYS A 234 15.54 3.27 -14.96
C CYS A 234 16.81 2.63 -15.54
N TYR A 235 16.85 1.30 -15.58
CA TYR A 235 17.97 0.56 -16.19
C TYR A 235 18.08 0.80 -17.69
N ARG A 236 16.99 1.23 -18.36
CA ARG A 236 16.98 1.64 -19.77
C ARG A 236 17.45 3.09 -20.00
N ARG A 237 17.82 3.82 -18.95
CA ARG A 237 18.26 5.21 -19.06
C ARG A 237 19.44 5.41 -20.00
N PRO A 238 20.48 4.55 -20.02
CA PRO A 238 21.57 4.67 -20.98
C PRO A 238 21.11 4.64 -22.45
N HIS A 239 20.09 3.84 -22.78
CA HIS A 239 19.52 3.82 -24.11
C HIS A 239 18.76 5.10 -24.47
N PHE A 240 18.08 5.72 -23.49
CA PHE A 240 17.47 7.03 -23.69
C PHE A 240 18.53 8.10 -24.02
N ASP A 241 19.60 8.15 -23.24
CA ASP A 241 20.68 9.13 -23.41
C ASP A 241 21.45 8.90 -24.74
N ALA A 242 21.50 7.67 -25.23
CA ALA A 242 22.08 7.29 -26.53
C ALA A 242 21.10 7.44 -27.72
N GLY A 243 19.85 7.88 -27.49
CA GLY A 243 18.85 8.01 -28.55
C GLY A 243 18.34 6.69 -29.10
N GLN A 244 18.51 5.58 -28.36
CA GLN A 244 18.09 4.24 -28.73
C GLN A 244 16.69 3.96 -28.19
N PHE A 245 15.71 3.93 -29.06
CA PHE A 245 14.31 3.76 -28.71
C PHE A 245 13.69 2.51 -29.35
N VAL A 246 12.65 1.99 -28.70
CA VAL A 246 11.69 1.07 -29.30
C VAL A 246 10.71 1.92 -30.14
N GLU A 247 10.55 1.59 -31.39
CA GLU A 247 9.65 2.27 -32.33
C GLU A 247 8.30 1.55 -32.44
N GLU A 248 8.34 0.19 -32.41
CA GLU A 248 7.19 -0.69 -32.51
C GLU A 248 7.35 -1.87 -31.54
N TRP A 249 6.24 -2.51 -31.17
CA TRP A 249 6.29 -3.74 -30.38
C TRP A 249 7.01 -4.84 -31.14
N ASP A 250 7.88 -5.60 -30.44
CA ASP A 250 8.67 -6.70 -30.97
C ASP A 250 9.71 -6.34 -32.05
N ASP A 251 10.02 -5.06 -32.24
CA ASP A 251 11.10 -4.63 -33.12
C ASP A 251 12.48 -5.04 -32.56
N GLU A 252 13.54 -4.78 -33.34
CA GLU A 252 14.92 -5.06 -32.89
C GLU A 252 15.33 -4.22 -31.66
N GLY A 253 14.78 -3.02 -31.51
CA GLY A 253 14.97 -2.19 -30.34
C GLY A 253 14.36 -2.82 -29.08
N ALA A 254 13.13 -3.37 -29.21
CA ALA A 254 12.46 -4.08 -28.13
C ALA A 254 13.25 -5.32 -27.68
N LYS A 255 13.71 -6.14 -28.63
CA LYS A 255 14.56 -7.32 -28.37
C LYS A 255 15.88 -6.98 -27.69
N LYS A 256 16.45 -5.81 -27.99
CA LYS A 256 17.69 -5.29 -27.37
C LYS A 256 17.48 -4.51 -26.07
N GLY A 257 16.23 -4.36 -25.62
CA GLY A 257 15.92 -3.65 -24.37
C GLY A 257 16.07 -2.12 -24.47
N HIS A 258 15.88 -1.53 -25.67
CA HIS A 258 15.95 -0.08 -25.86
C HIS A 258 14.86 0.67 -25.06
N CYS A 259 15.00 1.99 -24.94
CA CYS A 259 14.09 2.83 -24.17
C CYS A 259 12.69 2.90 -24.81
N LEU A 260 11.66 2.75 -23.99
CA LEU A 260 10.25 2.79 -24.39
C LEU A 260 9.66 4.20 -24.48
N TYR A 261 10.49 5.25 -24.48
CA TYR A 261 9.99 6.62 -24.46
C TYR A 261 9.05 6.93 -25.64
N LYS A 262 9.42 6.50 -26.85
CA LYS A 262 8.59 6.65 -28.06
C LYS A 262 7.31 5.81 -28.03
N MET A 263 7.31 4.71 -27.29
CA MET A 263 6.11 3.89 -27.05
C MET A 263 5.17 4.51 -25.99
N GLY A 264 5.44 5.71 -25.53
CA GLY A 264 4.58 6.44 -24.58
C GLY A 264 4.90 6.21 -23.10
N CYS A 265 6.10 5.74 -22.76
CA CYS A 265 6.54 5.58 -21.37
C CYS A 265 6.39 6.88 -20.57
N LYS A 266 5.72 6.81 -19.41
CA LYS A 266 5.48 7.92 -18.51
C LYS A 266 6.52 8.02 -17.37
N GLY A 267 7.57 7.21 -17.40
CA GLY A 267 8.66 7.22 -16.42
C GLY A 267 9.21 8.62 -16.10
N PRO A 268 9.40 9.53 -17.08
CA PRO A 268 9.87 10.90 -16.84
C PRO A 268 8.95 11.75 -15.94
N THR A 269 7.68 11.41 -15.84
CA THR A 269 6.67 12.18 -15.06
C THR A 269 6.10 11.40 -13.89
N THR A 270 6.51 10.13 -13.70
CA THR A 270 5.96 9.24 -12.67
C THR A 270 6.95 9.07 -11.53
N TYR A 271 6.50 9.38 -10.31
CA TYR A 271 7.23 9.16 -9.07
C TYR A 271 6.79 7.84 -8.46
N ASN A 272 7.65 6.83 -8.49
CA ASN A 272 7.40 5.51 -7.91
C ASN A 272 8.71 4.75 -7.74
N ALA A 273 8.71 3.73 -6.89
CA ALA A 273 9.87 2.92 -6.55
C ALA A 273 10.18 1.78 -7.54
N CYS A 274 9.43 1.62 -8.63
CA CYS A 274 9.55 0.50 -9.57
C CYS A 274 10.98 0.25 -10.05
N SER A 275 11.71 1.32 -10.39
CA SER A 275 13.08 1.23 -10.91
C SER A 275 14.12 0.95 -9.83
N THR A 276 13.84 1.25 -8.57
CA THR A 276 14.75 1.04 -7.43
C THR A 276 14.50 -0.28 -6.73
N VAL A 277 13.24 -0.62 -6.48
CA VAL A 277 12.83 -1.88 -5.84
C VAL A 277 12.93 -3.06 -6.80
N ARG A 278 12.87 -2.79 -8.10
CA ARG A 278 12.86 -3.82 -9.16
C ARG A 278 11.81 -4.88 -8.90
N TRP A 279 10.59 -4.43 -8.69
CA TRP A 279 9.46 -5.31 -8.37
C TRP A 279 9.36 -6.48 -9.35
N ARG A 280 9.38 -7.70 -8.81
CA ARG A 280 9.42 -9.00 -9.51
C ARG A 280 10.68 -9.25 -10.34
N SER A 281 11.71 -8.40 -10.28
CA SER A 281 12.93 -8.46 -11.10
C SER A 281 12.69 -8.65 -12.62
N GLU A 282 11.47 -8.48 -13.08
CA GLU A 282 11.06 -8.64 -14.47
C GLU A 282 10.94 -7.29 -15.15
N GLU A 283 11.39 -7.22 -16.38
CA GLU A 283 11.46 -6.02 -17.20
C GLU A 283 10.10 -5.34 -17.39
N HIS A 284 9.01 -6.12 -17.38
CA HIS A 284 7.69 -5.68 -17.80
C HIS A 284 6.89 -4.95 -16.73
N THR A 285 7.17 -5.13 -15.44
CA THR A 285 6.32 -4.57 -14.37
C THR A 285 6.51 -3.09 -14.14
N SER A 286 7.74 -2.57 -14.26
CA SER A 286 7.99 -1.14 -14.20
C SER A 286 7.43 -0.41 -15.43
N GLU A 287 7.42 -1.08 -16.59
CA GLU A 287 6.88 -0.56 -17.84
C GLU A 287 5.37 -0.45 -17.82
N LEU A 288 4.67 -1.47 -17.35
CA LEU A 288 3.21 -1.45 -17.20
C LEU A 288 2.76 -0.33 -16.25
N GLN A 289 3.43 -0.15 -15.13
CA GLN A 289 3.08 0.93 -14.19
C GLN A 289 3.42 2.32 -14.74
N SER A 290 4.43 2.46 -15.59
CA SER A 290 4.75 3.72 -16.23
C SER A 290 3.86 4.03 -17.44
N GLN A 291 3.34 3.00 -18.12
CA GLN A 291 2.43 3.14 -19.26
C GLN A 291 0.99 3.43 -18.83
N PHE A 292 0.52 2.76 -17.77
CA PHE A 292 -0.80 3.02 -17.24
C PHE A 292 -0.78 4.32 -16.41
N ARG A 293 -1.21 5.42 -17.01
CA ARG A 293 -1.51 6.69 -16.33
C ARG A 293 -2.62 6.58 -15.29
N ILE A 294 -3.01 5.38 -14.90
CA ILE A 294 -4.11 5.18 -13.96
C ILE A 294 -3.85 5.89 -12.63
N SER A 295 -2.58 6.06 -12.23
CA SER A 295 -2.22 6.85 -11.05
C SER A 295 -2.44 8.37 -11.19
N TYR A 296 -2.58 8.89 -12.43
CA TYR A 296 -2.63 10.33 -12.72
C TYR A 296 -3.67 10.72 -13.77
N ALA A 297 -4.38 9.77 -14.35
CA ALA A 297 -5.26 10.02 -15.50
C ALA A 297 -6.60 10.67 -15.15
N VAL A 298 -6.82 11.09 -13.94
CA VAL A 298 -8.12 11.61 -13.50
C VAL A 298 -8.10 13.11 -13.24
N PHE A 299 -7.07 13.82 -13.72
CA PHE A 299 -7.02 15.29 -13.56
C PHE A 299 -6.64 16.01 -14.85
#